data_7b6bd3be36f555205e01dcdb5798cbb7
#
_entry.id   7b6bd3be36f555205e01dcdb5798cbb7
#
_cell.length_a   1.000
_cell.length_b   1.000
_cell.length_c   1.000
_cell.angle_alpha   90.00
_cell.angle_beta   90.00
_cell.angle_gamma   90.00
#
_symmetry.space_group_name_H-M   'P 1'
#
loop_
_entity.id
_entity.type
_entity.pdbx_description
1 polymer ?
#
loop_
_entity_poly.entity_id
_entity_poly.type
_entity_poly.pdbx_seq_one_letter_code
_entity_poly.pdbx_strand_id
1 'polypeptide(L)'
;MPVQPCVMIARRWALCYDQVHHGEGAIAMPMDGFTLSFMERELREALVGGRVERVNQPERDALLLLIRNRGRNEKLLLSASPNQARAQLTVQTYENPAEPPMFCMLMRKHLQGARLAALRQNSGDRVLLLTFDCLGELGDAVQKTLVLEIMGRYSNLTLVDEAGTILDCLRHVNSEMSRVRVLLPGAKFEMPPAQDKLSPDTLRADELSARLSALSCPLHKGLVECIAGMAGICAREACAQIDADAATACDQLDTQQVAQALVAYYQSLPGRAAPVVLADPSGMMTDFFPFPYQTFDTEQQKPFDSLSAAMDAFYLGRDVHMRMQQRSSGLQRHIKTNLSRLEKKKAMMLETLQESEKAEQNRIFGELLTANLHQIVKGAAVAEVVNYYDEAQGTVIIPLSTQLTPARNAQQYYKKYRKAKGAEQYAREQLSVIDRELELLENALEDLDKCATTTDLAEIRQVLMENGYIR
;
A
#
# COMPACT_ATOMS: atom_id res chain seq x y z
N MET A 1 11.58 47.65 -13.84
CA MET A 1 11.48 46.82 -12.61
C MET A 1 11.67 45.38 -13.04
N PRO A 2 12.73 44.68 -12.64
CA PRO A 2 12.94 43.31 -13.03
C PRO A 2 12.07 42.42 -12.11
N VAL A 3 11.27 41.56 -12.73
CA VAL A 3 10.47 40.51 -12.07
C VAL A 3 11.43 39.47 -11.51
N GLN A 4 11.30 39.18 -10.23
CA GLN A 4 12.14 38.31 -9.47
C GLN A 4 12.25 36.89 -10.09
N PRO A 5 13.47 36.35 -10.30
CA PRO A 5 13.70 35.02 -10.88
C PRO A 5 13.23 33.86 -9.97
N CYS A 6 12.97 34.12 -8.69
CA CYS A 6 12.62 33.10 -7.69
C CYS A 6 11.27 32.41 -7.92
N VAL A 7 10.25 33.14 -8.44
CA VAL A 7 8.88 32.59 -8.61
C VAL A 7 8.78 31.61 -9.80
N MET A 8 9.63 31.79 -10.82
CA MET A 8 9.64 30.86 -11.97
C MET A 8 10.33 29.54 -11.68
N ILE A 9 11.28 29.51 -10.78
CA ILE A 9 11.99 28.28 -10.36
C ILE A 9 11.02 27.40 -9.52
N ALA A 10 10.31 27.97 -8.56
CA ALA A 10 9.35 27.24 -7.73
C ALA A 10 8.22 26.57 -8.54
N ARG A 11 7.66 27.22 -9.54
CA ARG A 11 6.61 26.66 -10.43
C ARG A 11 7.12 25.51 -11.30
N ARG A 12 8.38 25.52 -11.70
CA ARG A 12 8.97 24.46 -12.51
C ARG A 12 9.28 23.20 -11.69
N TRP A 13 9.47 23.34 -10.37
CA TRP A 13 9.77 22.25 -9.45
C TRP A 13 8.54 21.58 -8.87
N ALA A 14 7.43 22.28 -8.68
CA ALA A 14 6.15 21.67 -8.34
C ALA A 14 5.71 20.66 -9.41
N LEU A 15 5.89 20.99 -10.71
CA LEU A 15 5.65 20.08 -11.83
C LEU A 15 6.59 18.85 -11.84
N CYS A 16 7.83 18.98 -11.35
CA CYS A 16 8.75 17.83 -11.22
C CYS A 16 8.44 16.94 -10.01
N TYR A 17 7.88 17.49 -8.92
CA TYR A 17 7.44 16.71 -7.77
C TYR A 17 6.27 15.79 -8.14
N ASP A 18 5.30 16.32 -8.88
CA ASP A 18 4.19 15.53 -9.44
C ASP A 18 4.65 14.39 -10.36
N GLN A 19 5.67 14.61 -11.20
CA GLN A 19 6.19 13.56 -12.09
C GLN A 19 6.98 12.46 -11.37
N VAL A 20 7.59 12.76 -10.22
CA VAL A 20 8.37 11.78 -9.44
C VAL A 20 7.49 10.96 -8.50
N HIS A 21 6.35 11.52 -8.05
CA HIS A 21 5.43 10.83 -7.14
C HIS A 21 4.22 10.18 -7.81
N HIS A 22 3.90 10.51 -9.06
CA HIS A 22 2.85 9.84 -9.86
C HIS A 22 3.37 8.76 -10.80
N GLY A 23 4.66 8.41 -10.76
CA GLY A 23 5.18 7.18 -11.36
C GLY A 23 4.70 5.97 -10.55
N GLU A 24 3.88 5.13 -11.17
CA GLU A 24 3.31 3.91 -10.59
C GLU A 24 4.37 3.12 -9.80
N GLY A 25 4.23 3.04 -8.47
CA GLY A 25 4.87 2.05 -7.62
C GLY A 25 6.07 2.48 -6.76
N ALA A 26 6.60 3.69 -6.84
CA ALA A 26 7.65 4.15 -5.91
C ALA A 26 7.01 4.77 -4.66
N ILE A 27 6.84 3.97 -3.61
CA ILE A 27 6.48 4.48 -2.29
C ILE A 27 7.66 5.32 -1.80
N ALA A 28 7.51 6.65 -1.81
CA ALA A 28 8.45 7.54 -1.18
C ALA A 28 8.57 7.14 0.30
N MET A 29 9.79 6.85 0.76
CA MET A 29 10.07 6.59 2.17
C MET A 29 10.40 7.93 2.83
N PRO A 30 9.47 8.51 3.60
CA PRO A 30 9.67 9.85 4.17
C PRO A 30 10.85 9.93 5.14
N MET A 31 11.22 8.81 5.82
CA MET A 31 12.32 8.78 6.76
C MET A 31 13.60 8.30 6.09
N ASP A 32 14.37 9.25 5.60
CA ASP A 32 15.75 9.02 5.16
C ASP A 32 16.75 9.15 6.32
N GLY A 33 18.03 8.93 6.04
CA GLY A 33 19.07 9.02 7.08
C GLY A 33 19.27 10.44 7.60
N PHE A 34 19.01 11.44 6.78
CA PHE A 34 19.06 12.85 7.18
C PHE A 34 17.96 13.18 8.19
N THR A 35 16.71 12.86 7.87
CA THR A 35 15.56 13.05 8.78
C THR A 35 15.72 12.22 10.05
N LEU A 36 16.25 10.98 9.94
CA LEU A 36 16.53 10.13 11.08
C LEU A 36 17.56 10.74 12.04
N SER A 37 18.52 11.55 11.56
CA SER A 37 19.50 12.22 12.41
C SER A 37 18.86 13.26 13.35
N PHE A 38 17.83 13.96 12.91
CA PHE A 38 17.04 14.87 13.74
C PHE A 38 16.17 14.10 14.72
N MET A 39 15.54 13.01 14.28
CA MET A 39 14.75 12.14 15.14
C MET A 39 15.64 11.50 16.22
N GLU A 40 16.83 11.05 15.89
CA GLU A 40 17.79 10.48 16.84
C GLU A 40 18.06 11.46 18.00
N ARG A 41 18.28 12.74 17.71
CA ARG A 41 18.53 13.78 18.73
C ARG A 41 17.32 13.97 19.62
N GLU A 42 16.10 14.11 19.03
CA GLU A 42 14.86 14.25 19.78
C GLU A 42 14.63 13.05 20.71
N LEU A 43 14.77 11.84 20.18
CA LEU A 43 14.60 10.60 20.95
C LEU A 43 15.66 10.46 22.06
N ARG A 44 16.91 10.81 21.78
CA ARG A 44 18.01 10.75 22.73
C ARG A 44 17.77 11.68 23.92
N GLU A 45 17.36 12.93 23.67
CA GLU A 45 17.05 13.91 24.69
C GLU A 45 15.88 13.50 25.58
N ALA A 46 14.85 12.93 24.97
CA ALA A 46 13.64 12.52 25.68
C ALA A 46 13.82 11.21 26.47
N LEU A 47 14.58 10.25 25.93
CA LEU A 47 14.51 8.86 26.40
C LEU A 47 15.75 8.34 27.11
N VAL A 48 16.97 8.85 26.79
CA VAL A 48 18.20 8.31 27.39
C VAL A 48 18.22 8.54 28.91
N GLY A 49 18.55 7.47 29.63
CA GLY A 49 18.48 7.39 31.09
C GLY A 49 17.13 6.89 31.61
N GLY A 50 16.12 6.79 30.76
CA GLY A 50 14.78 6.33 31.12
C GLY A 50 14.71 4.81 31.29
N ARG A 51 13.71 4.36 32.06
CA ARG A 51 13.43 2.94 32.33
C ARG A 51 12.24 2.48 31.51
N VAL A 52 12.38 1.31 30.88
CA VAL A 52 11.29 0.65 30.14
C VAL A 52 10.28 0.08 31.13
N GLU A 53 9.08 0.65 31.20
CA GLU A 53 8.02 0.16 32.07
C GLU A 53 7.18 -0.93 31.41
N ARG A 54 6.92 -0.78 30.10
CA ARG A 54 6.08 -1.72 29.37
C ARG A 54 6.56 -1.89 27.92
N VAL A 55 6.41 -3.11 27.41
CA VAL A 55 6.65 -3.46 26.00
C VAL A 55 5.37 -4.02 25.42
N ASN A 56 4.91 -3.45 24.31
CA ASN A 56 3.75 -3.88 23.55
C ASN A 56 4.12 -4.04 22.06
N GLN A 57 3.38 -4.89 21.37
CA GLN A 57 3.47 -5.06 19.92
C GLN A 57 2.06 -4.96 19.34
N PRO A 58 1.58 -3.72 19.06
CA PRO A 58 0.21 -3.51 18.58
C PRO A 58 -0.04 -4.07 17.18
N GLU A 59 1.00 -4.08 16.34
CA GLU A 59 0.95 -4.61 14.98
C GLU A 59 2.08 -5.62 14.78
N ARG A 60 1.95 -6.45 13.74
CA ARG A 60 2.92 -7.51 13.45
C ARG A 60 4.36 -6.98 13.32
N ASP A 61 4.52 -5.76 12.82
CA ASP A 61 5.80 -5.13 12.49
C ASP A 61 6.07 -3.83 13.25
N ALA A 62 5.36 -3.58 14.36
CA ALA A 62 5.54 -2.40 15.19
C ALA A 62 5.70 -2.77 16.68
N LEU A 63 6.73 -2.23 17.33
CA LEU A 63 6.99 -2.34 18.76
C LEU A 63 6.74 -0.99 19.43
N LEU A 64 6.04 -0.99 20.57
CA LEU A 64 5.75 0.20 21.38
C LEU A 64 6.38 0.02 22.77
N LEU A 65 7.35 0.87 23.09
CA LEU A 65 7.99 0.90 24.40
C LEU A 65 7.44 2.07 25.21
N LEU A 66 6.92 1.80 26.42
CA LEU A 66 6.61 2.82 27.41
C LEU A 66 7.85 3.04 28.26
N ILE A 67 8.45 4.22 28.14
CA ILE A 67 9.71 4.57 28.84
C ILE A 67 9.44 5.73 29.79
N ARG A 68 9.75 5.51 31.06
CA ARG A 68 9.67 6.56 32.08
C ARG A 68 11.01 7.24 32.22
N ASN A 69 11.06 8.53 31.91
CA ASN A 69 12.25 9.35 32.08
C ASN A 69 11.92 10.70 32.73
N ARG A 70 12.69 11.12 33.72
CA ARG A 70 12.54 12.41 34.44
C ARG A 70 11.09 12.71 34.86
N GLY A 71 10.37 11.67 35.32
CA GLY A 71 8.98 11.79 35.76
C GLY A 71 7.92 11.80 34.67
N ARG A 72 8.29 11.75 33.38
CA ARG A 72 7.39 11.67 32.24
C ARG A 72 7.33 10.23 31.67
N ASN A 73 6.19 9.87 31.15
CA ASN A 73 5.97 8.60 30.46
C ASN A 73 5.92 8.87 28.97
N GLU A 74 6.96 8.45 28.26
CA GLU A 74 7.08 8.61 26.82
C GLU A 74 6.77 7.28 26.12
N LYS A 75 6.01 7.32 25.04
CA LYS A 75 5.72 6.17 24.20
C LYS A 75 6.62 6.22 22.98
N LEU A 76 7.58 5.31 22.88
CA LEU A 76 8.43 5.13 21.71
C LEU A 76 7.84 4.08 20.78
N LEU A 77 7.44 4.49 19.58
CA LEU A 77 7.03 3.62 18.49
C LEU A 77 8.21 3.30 17.59
N LEU A 78 8.48 2.02 17.40
CA LEU A 78 9.48 1.48 16.46
C LEU A 78 8.73 0.63 15.44
N SER A 79 8.65 1.08 14.21
CA SER A 79 7.98 0.36 13.12
C SER A 79 8.98 -0.13 12.08
N ALA A 80 8.92 -1.42 11.76
CA ALA A 80 9.63 -2.06 10.66
C ALA A 80 8.69 -2.37 9.48
N SER A 81 7.53 -1.70 9.41
CA SER A 81 6.58 -1.85 8.30
C SER A 81 7.22 -1.47 6.96
N PRO A 82 7.06 -2.27 5.89
CA PRO A 82 7.67 -2.00 4.59
C PRO A 82 7.41 -0.60 4.04
N ASN A 83 6.23 -0.07 4.30
CA ASN A 83 5.76 1.20 3.76
C ASN A 83 5.84 2.36 4.76
N GLN A 84 6.05 2.06 6.06
CA GLN A 84 5.97 3.03 7.15
C GLN A 84 7.03 2.75 8.23
N ALA A 85 8.22 2.28 7.82
CA ALA A 85 9.31 2.04 8.75
C ALA A 85 9.78 3.36 9.35
N ARG A 86 9.80 3.44 10.72
CA ARG A 86 10.08 4.68 11.45
C ARG A 86 10.38 4.44 12.92
N ALA A 87 10.97 5.44 13.54
CA ALA A 87 11.05 5.59 15.00
C ALA A 87 10.51 6.97 15.37
N GLN A 88 9.64 7.07 16.39
CA GLN A 88 9.11 8.35 16.87
C GLN A 88 8.52 8.21 18.28
N LEU A 89 8.42 9.31 18.99
CA LEU A 89 7.49 9.40 20.12
C LEU A 89 6.07 9.49 19.60
N THR A 90 5.08 9.00 20.34
CA THR A 90 3.69 9.08 19.95
C THR A 90 2.76 9.32 21.14
N VAL A 91 1.75 10.12 20.91
CA VAL A 91 0.65 10.30 21.87
C VAL A 91 -0.51 9.37 21.58
N GLN A 92 -0.47 8.70 20.43
CA GLN A 92 -1.55 7.84 19.96
C GLN A 92 -1.76 6.62 20.88
N THR A 93 -2.99 6.14 20.87
CA THR A 93 -3.36 4.90 21.57
C THR A 93 -3.49 3.79 20.55
N TYR A 94 -2.79 2.69 20.79
CA TYR A 94 -2.81 1.51 19.96
C TYR A 94 -3.55 0.38 20.67
N GLU A 95 -4.42 -0.30 19.96
CA GLU A 95 -5.03 -1.53 20.45
C GLU A 95 -4.00 -2.67 20.40
N ASN A 96 -3.87 -3.41 21.48
CA ASN A 96 -2.97 -4.56 21.54
C ASN A 96 -3.75 -5.82 21.21
N PRO A 97 -3.14 -6.82 20.53
CA PRO A 97 -3.75 -8.12 20.32
C PRO A 97 -4.03 -8.78 21.67
N ALA A 98 -5.09 -9.61 21.72
CA ALA A 98 -5.47 -10.32 22.94
C ALA A 98 -4.34 -11.24 23.45
N GLU A 99 -3.62 -11.88 22.52
CA GLU A 99 -2.42 -12.66 22.81
C GLU A 99 -1.19 -11.95 22.23
N PRO A 100 -0.19 -11.60 23.05
CA PRO A 100 1.02 -10.96 22.60
C PRO A 100 1.85 -11.90 21.72
N PRO A 101 2.39 -11.44 20.57
CA PRO A 101 3.28 -12.24 19.72
C PRO A 101 4.55 -12.71 20.45
N MET A 102 5.16 -13.80 19.97
CA MET A 102 6.39 -14.36 20.57
C MET A 102 7.52 -13.32 20.67
N PHE A 103 7.73 -12.51 19.63
CA PHE A 103 8.73 -11.45 19.66
C PHE A 103 8.44 -10.42 20.77
N CYS A 104 7.18 -10.05 20.99
CA CYS A 104 6.79 -9.18 22.10
C CYS A 104 7.14 -9.80 23.46
N MET A 105 6.87 -11.09 23.64
CA MET A 105 7.16 -11.79 24.89
C MET A 105 8.66 -11.84 25.17
N LEU A 106 9.47 -12.07 24.14
CA LEU A 106 10.92 -12.04 24.25
C LEU A 106 11.43 -10.61 24.58
N MET A 107 10.88 -9.59 23.92
CA MET A 107 11.22 -8.20 24.24
C MET A 107 10.85 -7.85 25.69
N ARG A 108 9.71 -8.31 26.19
CA ARG A 108 9.33 -8.15 27.61
C ARG A 108 10.33 -8.81 28.52
N LYS A 109 10.71 -10.07 28.26
CA LYS A 109 11.70 -10.81 29.05
C LYS A 109 13.02 -10.05 29.18
N HIS A 110 13.49 -9.40 28.10
CA HIS A 110 14.82 -8.79 28.06
C HIS A 110 14.85 -7.29 28.36
N LEU A 111 13.82 -6.54 27.97
CA LEU A 111 13.85 -5.07 28.00
C LEU A 111 12.95 -4.48 29.07
N GLN A 112 11.92 -5.19 29.59
CA GLN A 112 11.07 -4.63 30.62
C GLN A 112 11.85 -4.46 31.93
N GLY A 113 11.84 -3.25 32.47
CA GLY A 113 12.63 -2.88 33.63
C GLY A 113 14.07 -2.41 33.31
N ALA A 114 14.55 -2.60 32.08
CA ALA A 114 15.86 -2.15 31.64
C ALA A 114 15.92 -0.63 31.50
N ARG A 115 17.14 -0.07 31.58
CA ARG A 115 17.41 1.35 31.39
C ARG A 115 17.98 1.60 29.99
N LEU A 116 17.45 2.57 29.26
CA LEU A 116 18.03 2.99 27.99
C LEU A 116 19.33 3.77 28.25
N ALA A 117 20.47 3.14 28.01
CA ALA A 117 21.80 3.69 28.24
C ALA A 117 22.25 4.63 27.11
N ALA A 118 21.97 4.23 25.87
CA ALA A 118 22.36 5.00 24.67
C ALA A 118 21.34 4.82 23.55
N LEU A 119 21.24 5.86 22.73
CA LEU A 119 20.49 5.85 21.48
C LEU A 119 21.33 6.59 20.45
N ARG A 120 21.59 5.95 19.30
CA ARG A 120 22.42 6.53 18.25
C ARG A 120 22.03 6.02 16.86
N GLN A 121 22.19 6.87 15.87
CA GLN A 121 22.17 6.49 14.45
C GLN A 121 23.53 5.94 14.03
N ASN A 122 23.56 4.99 13.09
CA ASN A 122 24.81 4.45 12.56
C ASN A 122 25.31 5.27 11.37
N SER A 123 26.29 6.14 11.61
CA SER A 123 27.05 6.89 10.58
C SER A 123 26.21 7.50 9.44
N GLY A 124 25.05 8.10 9.77
CA GLY A 124 24.14 8.70 8.78
C GLY A 124 23.26 7.68 8.02
N ASP A 125 23.46 6.38 8.22
CA ASP A 125 22.60 5.34 7.61
C ASP A 125 21.25 5.26 8.32
N ARG A 126 20.29 4.58 7.71
CA ARG A 126 18.93 4.38 8.25
C ARG A 126 18.86 3.24 9.26
N VAL A 127 19.82 3.22 10.18
CA VAL A 127 19.93 2.24 11.26
C VAL A 127 20.01 2.97 12.59
N LEU A 128 19.06 2.66 13.49
CA LEU A 128 18.98 3.19 14.84
C LEU A 128 19.33 2.10 15.86
N LEU A 129 20.26 2.42 16.77
CA LEU A 129 20.75 1.53 17.81
C LEU A 129 20.28 2.03 19.17
N LEU A 130 19.53 1.21 19.89
CA LEU A 130 19.07 1.48 21.26
C LEU A 130 19.74 0.48 22.20
N THR A 131 20.69 0.95 22.99
CA THR A 131 21.43 0.13 23.96
C THR A 131 20.80 0.24 25.35
N PHE A 132 20.51 -0.91 25.95
CA PHE A 132 19.84 -1.00 27.24
C PHE A 132 20.76 -1.68 28.25
N ASP A 133 20.84 -1.12 29.46
CA ASP A 133 21.39 -1.78 30.62
C ASP A 133 20.31 -2.71 31.20
N CYS A 134 20.55 -4.00 31.18
CA CYS A 134 19.65 -5.07 31.57
C CYS A 134 20.24 -5.85 32.76
N LEU A 135 19.39 -6.62 33.43
CA LEU A 135 19.84 -7.65 34.35
C LEU A 135 19.95 -8.99 33.60
N GLY A 136 21.10 -9.64 33.71
CA GLY A 136 21.31 -11.01 33.23
C GLY A 136 20.54 -12.04 34.05
N GLU A 137 20.58 -13.32 33.63
CA GLU A 137 19.87 -14.39 34.31
C GLU A 137 20.44 -14.66 35.74
N LEU A 138 21.70 -14.33 35.98
CA LEU A 138 22.36 -14.44 37.28
C LEU A 138 22.30 -13.14 38.10
N GLY A 139 21.60 -12.10 37.61
CA GLY A 139 21.50 -10.81 38.26
C GLY A 139 22.68 -9.86 37.96
N ASP A 140 23.59 -10.24 37.10
CA ASP A 140 24.70 -9.43 36.60
C ASP A 140 24.21 -8.32 35.64
N ALA A 141 24.97 -7.26 35.55
CA ALA A 141 24.69 -6.18 34.63
C ALA A 141 25.17 -6.56 33.23
N VAL A 142 24.27 -6.59 32.28
CA VAL A 142 24.54 -6.91 30.87
C VAL A 142 23.95 -5.85 29.94
N GLN A 143 24.58 -5.62 28.81
CA GLN A 143 24.02 -4.72 27.79
C GLN A 143 23.37 -5.52 26.67
N LYS A 144 22.25 -4.99 26.16
CA LYS A 144 21.56 -5.50 24.99
C LYS A 144 21.22 -4.33 24.06
N THR A 145 21.36 -4.55 22.77
CA THR A 145 21.09 -3.52 21.78
C THR A 145 19.92 -3.93 20.91
N LEU A 146 18.87 -3.11 20.89
CA LEU A 146 17.78 -3.22 19.92
C LEU A 146 18.13 -2.40 18.70
N VAL A 147 18.23 -3.04 17.54
CA VAL A 147 18.58 -2.43 16.25
C VAL A 147 17.33 -2.30 15.41
N LEU A 148 17.00 -1.07 15.02
CA LEU A 148 15.96 -0.79 14.03
C LEU A 148 16.63 -0.43 12.69
N GLU A 149 16.31 -1.18 11.66
CA GLU A 149 16.72 -0.95 10.27
C GLU A 149 15.53 -0.44 9.46
N ILE A 150 15.66 0.77 8.88
CA ILE A 150 14.62 1.44 8.10
C ILE A 150 14.97 1.31 6.61
N MET A 151 14.68 0.14 6.02
CA MET A 151 15.09 -0.23 4.66
C MET A 151 13.93 -0.74 3.80
N GLY A 152 12.75 -0.10 3.90
CA GLY A 152 11.54 -0.48 3.17
C GLY A 152 11.15 -1.92 3.45
N ARG A 153 11.02 -2.75 2.42
CA ARG A 153 10.65 -4.18 2.58
C ARG A 153 11.66 -5.00 3.40
N TYR A 154 12.88 -4.51 3.56
CA TYR A 154 13.94 -5.15 4.35
C TYR A 154 14.07 -4.57 5.76
N SER A 155 13.17 -3.68 6.16
CA SER A 155 13.14 -3.12 7.51
C SER A 155 12.97 -4.24 8.54
N ASN A 156 13.70 -4.15 9.66
CA ASN A 156 13.69 -5.15 10.71
C ASN A 156 13.94 -4.54 12.10
N LEU A 157 13.53 -5.25 13.14
CA LEU A 157 13.91 -5.02 14.53
C LEU A 157 14.66 -6.26 15.01
N THR A 158 15.89 -6.08 15.47
CA THR A 158 16.77 -7.17 15.92
C THR A 158 17.27 -6.87 17.32
N LEU A 159 17.09 -7.78 18.26
CA LEU A 159 17.69 -7.69 19.60
C LEU A 159 19.00 -8.50 19.63
N VAL A 160 20.07 -7.84 20.06
CA VAL A 160 21.42 -8.38 20.07
C VAL A 160 21.97 -8.31 21.50
N ASP A 161 22.70 -9.34 21.91
CA ASP A 161 23.40 -9.33 23.19
C ASP A 161 24.76 -8.60 23.10
N GLU A 162 25.45 -8.49 24.24
CA GLU A 162 26.76 -7.83 24.35
C GLU A 162 27.85 -8.53 23.50
N ALA A 163 27.72 -9.84 23.28
CA ALA A 163 28.64 -10.59 22.43
C ALA A 163 28.35 -10.43 20.93
N GLY A 164 27.33 -9.66 20.57
CA GLY A 164 26.89 -9.49 19.18
C GLY A 164 26.07 -10.67 18.63
N THR A 165 25.50 -11.50 19.50
CA THR A 165 24.66 -12.61 19.09
C THR A 165 23.18 -12.16 19.03
N ILE A 166 22.49 -12.54 17.96
CA ILE A 166 21.05 -12.24 17.79
C ILE A 166 20.25 -13.07 18.79
N LEU A 167 19.54 -12.41 19.70
CA LEU A 167 18.60 -13.06 20.60
C LEU A 167 17.30 -13.37 19.89
N ASP A 168 16.78 -12.45 19.11
CA ASP A 168 15.68 -12.63 18.17
C ASP A 168 15.57 -11.42 17.22
N CYS A 169 14.80 -11.58 16.15
CA CYS A 169 14.44 -10.50 15.23
C CYS A 169 13.00 -10.64 14.77
N LEU A 170 12.41 -9.50 14.42
CA LEU A 170 11.01 -9.43 14.02
C LEU A 170 10.74 -10.22 12.74
N ARG A 171 11.71 -10.21 11.82
CA ARG A 171 11.69 -10.97 10.58
C ARG A 171 12.93 -11.81 10.48
N HIS A 172 12.76 -13.12 10.49
CA HIS A 172 13.83 -14.07 10.30
C HIS A 172 14.28 -14.08 8.84
N VAL A 173 15.58 -13.92 8.61
CA VAL A 173 16.19 -13.94 7.27
C VAL A 173 17.24 -15.04 7.23
N ASN A 174 16.99 -16.09 6.47
CA ASN A 174 17.91 -17.21 6.28
C ASN A 174 18.79 -17.01 5.02
N SER A 175 19.73 -17.91 4.80
CA SER A 175 20.66 -17.89 3.66
C SER A 175 19.99 -18.07 2.29
N GLU A 176 18.76 -18.62 2.25
CA GLU A 176 17.99 -18.74 1.02
C GLU A 176 17.30 -17.41 0.65
N MET A 177 16.90 -16.63 1.66
CA MET A 177 16.23 -15.34 1.48
C MET A 177 17.21 -14.20 1.19
N SER A 178 18.43 -14.27 1.72
CA SER A 178 19.47 -13.26 1.55
C SER A 178 20.85 -13.88 1.42
N ARG A 179 21.57 -13.48 0.39
CA ARG A 179 22.99 -13.84 0.19
C ARG A 179 23.94 -12.90 0.93
N VAL A 180 23.42 -11.79 1.47
CA VAL A 180 24.25 -10.73 2.07
C VAL A 180 24.49 -11.01 3.54
N ARG A 181 23.43 -11.37 4.30
CA ARG A 181 23.53 -11.67 5.74
C ARG A 181 22.34 -12.49 6.23
N VAL A 182 22.56 -13.19 7.32
CA VAL A 182 21.57 -14.02 8.00
C VAL A 182 21.12 -13.31 9.29
N LEU A 183 19.80 -13.20 9.49
CA LEU A 183 19.21 -12.68 10.73
C LEU A 183 18.34 -13.76 11.34
N LEU A 184 18.96 -14.60 12.18
CA LEU A 184 18.31 -15.69 12.90
C LEU A 184 18.79 -15.71 14.36
N PRO A 185 17.97 -16.15 15.31
CA PRO A 185 18.41 -16.38 16.69
C PRO A 185 19.65 -17.26 16.77
N GLY A 186 20.63 -16.84 17.57
CA GLY A 186 21.92 -17.52 17.73
C GLY A 186 22.98 -17.17 16.68
N ALA A 187 22.63 -16.50 15.58
CA ALA A 187 23.62 -16.02 14.62
C ALA A 187 24.32 -14.74 15.12
N LYS A 188 25.51 -14.47 14.59
CA LYS A 188 26.20 -13.19 14.81
C LYS A 188 25.48 -12.09 14.03
N PHE A 189 25.26 -10.96 14.69
CA PHE A 189 24.70 -9.78 14.04
C PHE A 189 25.78 -9.06 13.23
N GLU A 190 25.50 -8.85 11.98
CA GLU A 190 26.32 -8.04 11.08
C GLU A 190 25.52 -6.81 10.67
N MET A 191 26.16 -5.64 10.73
CA MET A 191 25.56 -4.40 10.20
C MET A 191 25.26 -4.54 8.71
N PRO A 192 24.25 -3.80 8.18
CA PRO A 192 24.09 -3.69 6.75
C PRO A 192 25.42 -3.29 6.08
N PRO A 193 25.71 -3.79 4.86
CA PRO A 193 26.91 -3.41 4.14
C PRO A 193 27.05 -1.89 4.08
N ALA A 194 28.20 -1.39 4.50
CA ALA A 194 28.51 0.03 4.43
C ALA A 194 28.52 0.49 2.97
N GLN A 195 27.87 1.61 2.69
CA GLN A 195 28.01 2.29 1.40
C GLN A 195 29.33 3.07 1.41
N ASP A 196 30.03 3.13 0.27
CA ASP A 196 31.21 4.00 0.13
C ASP A 196 30.77 5.46 0.01
N LYS A 197 30.27 6.02 1.11
CA LYS A 197 29.78 7.39 1.21
C LYS A 197 30.36 8.09 2.42
N LEU A 198 30.52 9.41 2.32
CA LEU A 198 30.99 10.25 3.40
C LEU A 198 29.94 10.33 4.52
N SER A 199 30.38 10.15 5.77
CA SER A 199 29.52 10.36 6.93
C SER A 199 29.22 11.85 7.11
N PRO A 200 27.95 12.24 7.30
CA PRO A 200 27.59 13.62 7.61
C PRO A 200 28.29 14.18 8.86
N ASP A 201 28.55 13.32 9.85
CA ASP A 201 29.13 13.72 11.14
C ASP A 201 30.61 14.12 11.03
N THR A 202 31.32 13.60 10.03
CA THR A 202 32.77 13.82 9.79
C THR A 202 33.02 14.42 8.41
N LEU A 203 32.04 15.09 7.83
CA LEU A 203 32.11 15.62 6.47
C LEU A 203 33.19 16.68 6.34
N ARG A 204 34.13 16.48 5.39
CA ARG A 204 35.25 17.40 5.07
C ARG A 204 35.09 17.94 3.66
N ALA A 205 35.36 19.24 3.50
CA ALA A 205 35.25 19.92 2.21
C ALA A 205 36.16 19.33 1.15
N ASP A 206 37.42 19.05 1.51
CA ASP A 206 38.40 18.51 0.58
C ASP A 206 37.97 17.15 -0.01
N GLU A 207 37.46 16.27 0.86
CA GLU A 207 37.06 14.92 0.50
C GLU A 207 35.76 14.93 -0.34
N LEU A 208 34.79 15.79 0.04
CA LEU A 208 33.56 15.97 -0.71
C LEU A 208 33.85 16.59 -2.10
N SER A 209 34.68 17.62 -2.17
CA SER A 209 35.08 18.24 -3.43
C SER A 209 35.74 17.24 -4.38
N ALA A 210 36.68 16.42 -3.86
CA ALA A 210 37.35 15.40 -4.66
C ALA A 210 36.37 14.36 -5.23
N ARG A 211 35.36 13.94 -4.45
CA ARG A 211 34.32 13.01 -4.95
C ARG A 211 33.39 13.66 -5.96
N LEU A 212 32.93 14.88 -5.70
CA LEU A 212 32.03 15.61 -6.61
C LEU A 212 32.73 15.90 -7.96
N SER A 213 34.02 16.30 -7.96
CA SER A 213 34.76 16.59 -9.20
C SER A 213 34.97 15.37 -10.10
N ALA A 214 34.82 14.16 -9.57
CA ALA A 214 34.90 12.92 -10.33
C ALA A 214 33.54 12.55 -11.01
N LEU A 215 32.46 13.31 -10.74
CA LEU A 215 31.12 13.02 -11.23
C LEU A 215 30.70 14.04 -12.29
N SER A 216 30.02 13.57 -13.36
CA SER A 216 29.43 14.41 -14.41
C SER A 216 27.90 14.46 -14.34
N CYS A 217 27.32 14.01 -13.22
CA CYS A 217 25.86 14.05 -12.98
C CYS A 217 25.42 15.39 -12.35
N PRO A 218 24.10 15.72 -12.37
CA PRO A 218 23.56 16.87 -11.66
C PRO A 218 23.93 16.88 -10.18
N LEU A 219 24.19 18.07 -9.61
CA LEU A 219 24.70 18.25 -8.24
C LEU A 219 23.88 17.49 -7.20
N HIS A 220 22.53 17.59 -7.25
CA HIS A 220 21.68 16.87 -6.28
C HIS A 220 21.87 15.34 -6.33
N LYS A 221 22.18 14.76 -7.50
CA LYS A 221 22.47 13.33 -7.63
C LYS A 221 23.88 13.02 -7.11
N GLY A 222 24.86 13.87 -7.40
CA GLY A 222 26.20 13.75 -6.86
C GLY A 222 26.21 13.78 -5.33
N LEU A 223 25.41 14.64 -4.70
CA LEU A 223 25.28 14.69 -3.25
C LEU A 223 24.68 13.40 -2.66
N VAL A 224 23.65 12.84 -3.31
CA VAL A 224 23.06 11.55 -2.89
C VAL A 224 24.08 10.41 -3.04
N GLU A 225 24.94 10.47 -4.04
CA GLU A 225 25.99 9.46 -4.26
C GLU A 225 27.14 9.59 -3.25
N CYS A 226 27.52 10.81 -2.90
CA CYS A 226 28.69 11.09 -2.05
C CYS A 226 28.38 11.03 -0.55
N ILE A 227 27.17 11.41 -0.09
CA ILE A 227 26.85 11.60 1.34
C ILE A 227 25.90 10.53 1.83
N ALA A 228 26.25 9.87 2.93
CA ALA A 228 25.43 8.84 3.55
C ALA A 228 24.10 9.41 4.07
N GLY A 229 23.01 8.65 3.87
CA GLY A 229 21.68 8.97 4.39
C GLY A 229 20.92 10.09 3.66
N MET A 230 21.53 10.73 2.67
CA MET A 230 20.91 11.82 1.93
C MET A 230 19.95 11.29 0.86
N ALA A 231 18.67 11.70 0.91
CA ALA A 231 17.69 11.48 -0.15
C ALA A 231 17.70 12.62 -1.18
N GLY A 232 17.12 12.36 -2.36
CA GLY A 232 17.09 13.36 -3.43
C GLY A 232 16.38 14.67 -3.06
N ILE A 233 15.37 14.60 -2.20
CA ILE A 233 14.64 15.78 -1.71
C ILE A 233 15.54 16.62 -0.79
N CYS A 234 16.25 15.97 0.13
CA CYS A 234 17.19 16.63 1.04
C CYS A 234 18.40 17.22 0.27
N ALA A 235 18.86 16.52 -0.79
CA ALA A 235 19.93 17.02 -1.64
C ALA A 235 19.54 18.28 -2.40
N ARG A 236 18.30 18.35 -2.92
CA ARG A 236 17.79 19.56 -3.57
C ARG A 236 17.66 20.72 -2.58
N GLU A 237 17.16 20.43 -1.38
CA GLU A 237 17.08 21.42 -0.32
C GLU A 237 18.46 21.93 0.08
N ALA A 238 19.43 21.03 0.24
CA ALA A 238 20.80 21.43 0.55
C ALA A 238 21.40 22.34 -0.56
N CYS A 239 21.14 22.04 -1.83
CA CYS A 239 21.52 22.92 -2.94
C CYS A 239 20.86 24.30 -2.83
N ALA A 240 19.54 24.37 -2.54
CA ALA A 240 18.83 25.63 -2.37
C ALA A 240 19.37 26.46 -1.19
N GLN A 241 19.72 25.81 -0.09
CA GLN A 241 20.26 26.46 1.11
C GLN A 241 21.68 27.08 0.90
N ILE A 242 22.42 26.61 -0.08
CA ILE A 242 23.74 27.14 -0.46
C ILE A 242 23.71 27.95 -1.74
N ASP A 243 22.54 28.34 -2.25
CA ASP A 243 22.32 29.07 -3.51
C ASP A 243 22.95 28.41 -4.74
N ALA A 244 23.06 27.06 -4.76
CA ALA A 244 23.55 26.29 -5.88
C ALA A 244 22.42 25.70 -6.71
N ASP A 245 22.55 25.71 -8.05
CA ASP A 245 21.57 25.05 -8.91
C ASP A 245 21.75 23.53 -8.86
N ALA A 246 20.73 22.86 -8.31
CA ALA A 246 20.70 21.41 -8.16
C ALA A 246 20.77 20.62 -9.48
N ALA A 247 20.45 21.27 -10.63
CA ALA A 247 20.47 20.65 -11.95
C ALA A 247 21.81 20.78 -12.68
N THR A 248 22.68 21.69 -12.25
CA THR A 248 24.01 21.88 -12.85
C THR A 248 24.89 20.66 -12.60
N ALA A 249 25.60 20.22 -13.64
CA ALA A 249 26.53 19.07 -13.55
C ALA A 249 27.70 19.37 -12.62
N CYS A 250 28.13 18.38 -11.83
CA CYS A 250 29.20 18.54 -10.85
C CYS A 250 30.54 19.02 -11.47
N ASP A 251 30.85 18.56 -12.69
CA ASP A 251 32.08 18.94 -13.43
C ASP A 251 32.05 20.38 -13.96
N GLN A 252 30.91 21.07 -13.91
CA GLN A 252 30.75 22.47 -14.32
C GLN A 252 30.79 23.46 -13.13
N LEU A 253 30.91 22.95 -11.91
CA LEU A 253 30.86 23.73 -10.67
C LEU A 253 32.26 23.89 -10.06
N ASP A 254 32.44 24.97 -9.31
CA ASP A 254 33.54 25.03 -8.33
C ASP A 254 33.18 24.10 -7.16
N THR A 255 33.58 22.82 -7.28
CA THR A 255 33.28 21.77 -6.30
C THR A 255 33.85 22.08 -4.92
N GLN A 256 34.98 22.87 -4.85
CA GLN A 256 35.58 23.27 -3.58
C GLN A 256 34.72 24.30 -2.85
N GLN A 257 34.20 25.30 -3.56
CA GLN A 257 33.29 26.28 -2.99
C GLN A 257 31.98 25.62 -2.54
N VAL A 258 31.38 24.76 -3.38
CA VAL A 258 30.17 23.99 -3.07
C VAL A 258 30.39 23.11 -1.84
N ALA A 259 31.48 22.38 -1.76
CA ALA A 259 31.79 21.51 -0.63
C ALA A 259 31.96 22.29 0.68
N GLN A 260 32.65 23.45 0.65
CA GLN A 260 32.77 24.32 1.84
C GLN A 260 31.42 24.83 2.32
N ALA A 261 30.57 25.31 1.40
CA ALA A 261 29.22 25.77 1.73
C ALA A 261 28.37 24.65 2.32
N LEU A 262 28.43 23.42 1.76
CA LEU A 262 27.72 22.25 2.27
C LEU A 262 28.19 21.83 3.67
N VAL A 263 29.49 21.83 3.93
CA VAL A 263 30.02 21.55 5.27
C VAL A 263 29.51 22.56 6.27
N ALA A 264 29.55 23.87 5.93
CA ALA A 264 28.98 24.93 6.79
C ALA A 264 27.45 24.74 7.01
N TYR A 265 26.71 24.36 5.98
CA TYR A 265 25.29 24.03 6.09
C TYR A 265 25.07 22.89 7.07
N TYR A 266 25.78 21.76 6.94
CA TYR A 266 25.68 20.62 7.85
C TYR A 266 26.01 21.00 9.30
N GLN A 267 27.01 21.83 9.53
CA GLN A 267 27.39 22.31 10.85
C GLN A 267 26.31 23.21 11.48
N SER A 268 25.50 23.88 10.66
CA SER A 268 24.39 24.73 11.15
C SER A 268 23.13 23.96 11.52
N LEU A 269 22.96 22.71 11.06
CA LEU A 269 21.75 21.92 11.23
C LEU A 269 21.36 21.61 12.69
N PRO A 270 22.27 21.38 13.65
CA PRO A 270 21.90 21.06 15.03
C PRO A 270 20.96 22.07 15.70
N GLY A 271 21.01 23.35 15.29
CA GLY A 271 20.15 24.40 15.84
C GLY A 271 18.87 24.71 15.04
N ARG A 272 18.62 23.99 13.95
CA ARG A 272 17.53 24.31 13.01
C ARG A 272 16.25 23.47 13.17
N ALA A 273 16.09 22.73 14.25
CA ALA A 273 14.89 21.91 14.45
C ALA A 273 13.64 22.80 14.57
N ALA A 274 12.83 22.82 13.52
CA ALA A 274 11.53 23.48 13.44
C ALA A 274 10.62 22.63 12.54
N PRO A 275 10.15 21.46 13.01
CA PRO A 275 9.50 20.45 12.18
C PRO A 275 8.24 20.95 11.49
N VAL A 276 8.06 20.51 10.24
CA VAL A 276 6.89 20.86 9.43
C VAL A 276 6.33 19.63 8.74
N VAL A 277 5.04 19.68 8.43
CA VAL A 277 4.35 18.73 7.55
C VAL A 277 3.99 19.46 6.28
N LEU A 278 4.36 18.87 5.13
CA LEU A 278 3.96 19.35 3.81
C LEU A 278 2.53 18.89 3.52
N ALA A 279 1.67 19.83 3.16
CA ALA A 279 0.31 19.55 2.71
C ALA A 279 0.11 19.99 1.27
N ASP A 280 -0.61 19.21 0.49
CA ASP A 280 -1.02 19.60 -0.86
C ASP A 280 -2.15 20.65 -0.83
N PRO A 281 -2.55 21.22 -1.99
CA PRO A 281 -3.65 22.18 -2.05
C PRO A 281 -5.01 21.66 -1.55
N SER A 282 -5.20 20.34 -1.50
CA SER A 282 -6.40 19.71 -0.93
C SER A 282 -6.34 19.62 0.61
N GLY A 283 -5.19 19.93 1.20
CA GLY A 283 -4.93 19.81 2.63
C GLY A 283 -4.45 18.42 3.06
N MET A 284 -4.23 17.49 2.11
CA MET A 284 -3.69 16.17 2.40
C MET A 284 -2.19 16.27 2.72
N MET A 285 -1.78 15.62 3.80
CA MET A 285 -0.39 15.58 4.22
C MET A 285 0.42 14.63 3.34
N THR A 286 1.43 15.16 2.63
CA THR A 286 2.21 14.44 1.63
C THR A 286 3.59 14.03 2.11
N ASP A 287 4.21 14.84 2.98
CA ASP A 287 5.54 14.57 3.53
C ASP A 287 5.76 15.31 4.86
N PHE A 288 6.90 15.09 5.52
CA PHE A 288 7.31 15.83 6.72
C PHE A 288 8.82 16.07 6.71
N PHE A 289 9.23 17.22 7.27
CA PHE A 289 10.62 17.66 7.27
C PHE A 289 11.04 18.13 8.66
N PRO A 290 12.33 18.02 9.00
CA PRO A 290 12.85 18.46 10.31
C PRO A 290 12.88 19.99 10.49
N PHE A 291 12.77 20.75 9.40
CA PHE A 291 12.64 22.21 9.36
C PHE A 291 12.02 22.64 8.01
N PRO A 292 11.53 23.90 7.88
CA PRO A 292 10.93 24.35 6.62
C PRO A 292 11.94 24.32 5.47
N TYR A 293 11.57 23.69 4.35
CA TYR A 293 12.37 23.60 3.14
C TYR A 293 12.08 24.80 2.23
N GLN A 294 13.13 25.42 1.70
CA GLN A 294 13.03 26.53 0.73
C GLN A 294 12.50 26.06 -0.64
N THR A 295 12.62 24.78 -0.92
CA THR A 295 12.16 24.15 -2.16
C THR A 295 10.64 24.05 -2.25
N PHE A 296 9.91 24.33 -1.17
CA PHE A 296 8.44 24.30 -1.11
C PHE A 296 7.87 25.64 -0.64
N ASP A 297 6.66 25.96 -1.08
CA ASP A 297 5.95 27.15 -0.64
C ASP A 297 5.68 27.11 0.87
N THR A 298 5.89 28.22 1.55
CA THR A 298 5.72 28.32 3.01
C THR A 298 4.28 28.02 3.43
N GLU A 299 3.29 28.35 2.61
CA GLU A 299 1.86 28.11 2.91
C GLU A 299 1.51 26.61 2.94
N GLN A 300 2.29 25.79 2.25
CA GLN A 300 2.12 24.32 2.22
C GLN A 300 2.76 23.64 3.43
N GLN A 301 3.61 24.33 4.18
CA GLN A 301 4.39 23.80 5.28
C GLN A 301 3.75 24.17 6.62
N LYS A 302 3.09 23.20 7.27
CA LYS A 302 2.46 23.39 8.58
C LYS A 302 3.46 23.09 9.71
N PRO A 303 3.72 24.04 10.64
CA PRO A 303 4.68 23.85 11.72
C PRO A 303 4.14 22.92 12.82
N PHE A 304 5.07 22.23 13.50
CA PHE A 304 4.80 21.38 14.66
C PHE A 304 5.87 21.60 15.75
N ASP A 305 5.50 21.30 17.01
CA ASP A 305 6.40 21.49 18.16
C ASP A 305 7.56 20.49 18.21
N SER A 306 7.40 19.32 17.59
CA SER A 306 8.42 18.28 17.51
C SER A 306 8.30 17.45 16.22
N LEU A 307 9.38 16.81 15.82
CA LEU A 307 9.36 15.93 14.64
C LEU A 307 8.45 14.71 14.87
N SER A 308 8.39 14.19 16.10
CA SER A 308 7.45 13.15 16.48
C SER A 308 5.99 13.59 16.34
N ALA A 309 5.64 14.84 16.72
CA ALA A 309 4.30 15.36 16.56
C ALA A 309 3.93 15.54 15.06
N ALA A 310 4.87 16.03 14.26
CA ALA A 310 4.70 16.13 12.81
C ALA A 310 4.45 14.73 12.18
N MET A 311 5.23 13.74 12.58
CA MET A 311 5.08 12.36 12.12
C MET A 311 3.77 11.72 12.59
N ASP A 312 3.36 11.94 13.86
CA ASP A 312 2.07 11.45 14.36
C ASP A 312 0.91 11.99 13.51
N ALA A 313 0.92 13.30 13.21
CA ALA A 313 -0.09 13.92 12.37
C ALA A 313 -0.09 13.34 10.95
N PHE A 314 1.10 13.22 10.33
CA PHE A 314 1.28 12.68 8.98
C PHE A 314 0.80 11.23 8.87
N TYR A 315 1.25 10.35 9.77
CA TYR A 315 0.91 8.92 9.71
C TYR A 315 -0.54 8.65 10.14
N LEU A 316 -1.09 9.42 11.10
CA LEU A 316 -2.51 9.29 11.48
C LEU A 316 -3.42 9.55 10.28
N GLY A 317 -3.19 10.64 9.55
CA GLY A 317 -3.93 10.95 8.34
C GLY A 317 -3.78 9.86 7.28
N ARG A 318 -2.57 9.37 7.09
CA ARG A 318 -2.26 8.31 6.12
C ARG A 318 -2.81 6.94 6.52
N ASP A 319 -2.76 6.58 7.80
CA ASP A 319 -3.31 5.31 8.31
C ASP A 319 -4.83 5.26 8.16
N VAL A 320 -5.52 6.36 8.46
CA VAL A 320 -6.96 6.46 8.21
C VAL A 320 -7.25 6.28 6.72
N HIS A 321 -6.53 6.99 5.86
CA HIS A 321 -6.69 6.89 4.41
C HIS A 321 -6.36 5.49 3.88
N MET A 322 -5.26 4.88 4.32
CA MET A 322 -4.87 3.52 3.90
C MET A 322 -5.85 2.45 4.39
N ARG A 323 -6.34 2.55 5.63
CA ARG A 323 -7.38 1.64 6.15
C ARG A 323 -8.67 1.78 5.35
N MET A 324 -9.06 2.99 5.01
CA MET A 324 -10.20 3.24 4.11
C MET A 324 -9.95 2.61 2.75
N GLN A 325 -8.81 2.89 2.13
CA GLN A 325 -8.47 2.36 0.80
C GLN A 325 -8.36 0.83 0.78
N GLN A 326 -7.81 0.21 1.84
CA GLN A 326 -7.72 -1.24 1.95
C GLN A 326 -9.11 -1.89 2.14
N ARG A 327 -9.96 -1.29 2.98
CA ARG A 327 -11.35 -1.75 3.17
C ARG A 327 -12.19 -1.51 1.93
N SER A 328 -12.05 -0.35 1.30
CA SER A 328 -12.70 -0.01 0.03
C SER A 328 -12.27 -0.97 -1.09
N SER A 329 -10.98 -1.23 -1.27
CA SER A 329 -10.48 -2.14 -2.31
C SER A 329 -10.96 -3.59 -2.13
N GLY A 330 -11.15 -4.04 -0.88
CA GLY A 330 -11.76 -5.32 -0.56
C GLY A 330 -13.21 -5.39 -1.02
N LEU A 331 -14.02 -4.40 -0.67
CA LEU A 331 -15.42 -4.29 -1.09
C LEU A 331 -15.54 -4.15 -2.61
N GLN A 332 -14.72 -3.29 -3.21
CA GLN A 332 -14.68 -3.08 -4.66
C GLN A 332 -14.43 -4.39 -5.44
N ARG A 333 -13.49 -5.21 -4.96
CA ARG A 333 -13.22 -6.54 -5.55
C ARG A 333 -14.43 -7.46 -5.44
N HIS A 334 -15.10 -7.49 -4.28
CA HIS A 334 -16.31 -8.27 -4.09
C HIS A 334 -17.45 -7.82 -5.00
N ILE A 335 -17.69 -6.51 -5.10
CA ILE A 335 -18.72 -5.95 -5.99
C ILE A 335 -18.40 -6.31 -7.45
N LYS A 336 -17.20 -6.05 -7.94
CA LYS A 336 -16.78 -6.37 -9.33
C LYS A 336 -16.90 -7.87 -9.66
N THR A 337 -16.59 -8.75 -8.70
CA THR A 337 -16.74 -10.20 -8.87
C THR A 337 -18.21 -10.59 -9.04
N ASN A 338 -19.11 -10.01 -8.23
CA ASN A 338 -20.55 -10.28 -8.31
C ASN A 338 -21.17 -9.67 -9.59
N LEU A 339 -20.78 -8.45 -9.97
CA LEU A 339 -21.19 -7.84 -11.24
C LEU A 339 -20.84 -8.75 -12.43
N SER A 340 -19.60 -9.19 -12.55
CA SER A 340 -19.17 -10.09 -13.62
C SER A 340 -19.94 -11.42 -13.64
N ARG A 341 -20.30 -11.94 -12.46
CA ARG A 341 -21.13 -13.15 -12.33
C ARG A 341 -22.55 -12.91 -12.83
N LEU A 342 -23.16 -11.78 -12.46
CA LEU A 342 -24.52 -11.41 -12.88
C LEU A 342 -24.58 -11.11 -14.38
N GLU A 343 -23.61 -10.42 -14.94
CA GLU A 343 -23.50 -10.16 -16.38
C GLU A 343 -23.45 -11.46 -17.19
N LYS A 344 -22.65 -12.45 -16.75
CA LYS A 344 -22.61 -13.78 -17.39
C LYS A 344 -23.97 -14.49 -17.28
N LYS A 345 -24.63 -14.41 -16.12
CA LYS A 345 -25.97 -14.99 -15.94
C LYS A 345 -26.99 -14.29 -16.83
N LYS A 346 -26.92 -12.96 -16.98
CA LYS A 346 -27.76 -12.17 -17.88
C LYS A 346 -27.59 -12.62 -19.33
N ALA A 347 -26.35 -12.76 -19.78
CA ALA A 347 -26.04 -13.24 -21.15
C ALA A 347 -26.65 -14.62 -21.42
N MET A 348 -26.54 -15.57 -20.48
CA MET A 348 -27.17 -16.91 -20.61
C MET A 348 -28.68 -16.83 -20.69
N MET A 349 -29.33 -15.94 -19.92
CA MET A 349 -30.78 -15.78 -19.96
C MET A 349 -31.23 -15.17 -21.30
N LEU A 350 -30.47 -14.19 -21.83
CA LEU A 350 -30.74 -13.61 -23.14
C LEU A 350 -30.59 -14.63 -24.27
N GLU A 351 -29.58 -15.48 -24.22
CA GLU A 351 -29.39 -16.59 -25.16
C GLU A 351 -30.59 -17.56 -25.11
N THR A 352 -31.04 -17.90 -23.89
CA THR A 352 -32.23 -18.74 -23.70
C THR A 352 -33.49 -18.12 -24.32
N LEU A 353 -33.66 -16.78 -24.23
CA LEU A 353 -34.77 -16.09 -24.90
C LEU A 353 -34.66 -16.16 -26.41
N GLN A 354 -33.49 -15.94 -27.00
CA GLN A 354 -33.28 -16.05 -28.45
C GLN A 354 -33.56 -17.48 -28.97
N GLU A 355 -33.12 -18.49 -28.20
CA GLU A 355 -33.44 -19.89 -28.58
C GLU A 355 -34.94 -20.20 -28.46
N SER A 356 -35.66 -19.56 -27.51
CA SER A 356 -37.09 -19.76 -27.34
C SER A 356 -37.94 -19.17 -28.46
N GLU A 357 -37.45 -18.17 -29.22
CA GLU A 357 -38.12 -17.64 -30.41
C GLU A 357 -38.35 -18.73 -31.45
N LYS A 358 -37.46 -19.73 -31.50
CA LYS A 358 -37.61 -20.92 -32.37
C LYS A 358 -38.64 -21.91 -31.85
N ALA A 359 -39.18 -21.71 -30.61
CA ALA A 359 -40.13 -22.63 -30.02
C ALA A 359 -41.45 -22.65 -30.77
N GLU A 360 -41.89 -21.52 -31.32
CA GLU A 360 -43.14 -21.43 -32.07
C GLU A 360 -43.11 -22.34 -33.32
N GLN A 361 -41.94 -22.47 -33.94
CA GLN A 361 -41.76 -23.41 -35.06
C GLN A 361 -42.00 -24.87 -34.62
N ASN A 362 -41.59 -25.24 -33.41
CA ASN A 362 -41.89 -26.59 -32.87
C ASN A 362 -43.41 -26.81 -32.62
N ARG A 363 -44.17 -25.77 -32.24
CA ARG A 363 -45.61 -25.84 -32.11
C ARG A 363 -46.24 -26.10 -33.47
N ILE A 364 -45.86 -25.27 -34.49
CA ILE A 364 -46.33 -25.40 -35.86
C ILE A 364 -46.02 -26.78 -36.41
N PHE A 365 -44.81 -27.29 -36.22
CA PHE A 365 -44.42 -28.65 -36.68
C PHE A 365 -45.24 -29.73 -35.99
N GLY A 366 -45.51 -29.59 -34.69
CA GLY A 366 -46.36 -30.51 -33.95
C GLY A 366 -47.80 -30.54 -34.47
N GLU A 367 -48.37 -29.36 -34.78
CA GLU A 367 -49.73 -29.22 -35.34
C GLU A 367 -49.82 -29.78 -36.78
N LEU A 368 -48.87 -29.42 -37.64
CA LEU A 368 -48.80 -29.90 -39.01
C LEU A 368 -48.67 -31.42 -39.07
N LEU A 369 -47.82 -32.00 -38.20
CA LEU A 369 -47.68 -33.47 -38.11
C LEU A 369 -48.97 -34.10 -37.60
N THR A 370 -49.66 -33.51 -36.62
CA THR A 370 -50.90 -34.03 -36.07
C THR A 370 -52.05 -34.04 -37.11
N ALA A 371 -52.15 -32.97 -37.91
CA ALA A 371 -53.14 -32.85 -38.98
C ALA A 371 -52.90 -33.85 -40.11
N ASN A 372 -51.65 -34.22 -40.39
CA ASN A 372 -51.26 -35.07 -41.53
C ASN A 372 -50.82 -36.49 -41.10
N LEU A 373 -51.18 -36.98 -39.91
CA LEU A 373 -50.79 -38.30 -39.39
C LEU A 373 -51.11 -39.46 -40.36
N HIS A 374 -52.22 -39.36 -41.11
CA HIS A 374 -52.68 -40.35 -42.04
C HIS A 374 -51.82 -40.47 -43.31
N GLN A 375 -51.03 -39.44 -43.62
CA GLN A 375 -50.17 -39.40 -44.81
C GLN A 375 -48.72 -39.78 -44.50
N ILE A 376 -48.33 -39.82 -43.23
CA ILE A 376 -46.91 -40.02 -42.81
C ILE A 376 -46.67 -41.51 -42.53
N VAL A 377 -45.72 -42.10 -43.27
CA VAL A 377 -45.35 -43.50 -43.09
C VAL A 377 -44.50 -43.69 -41.84
N LYS A 378 -44.75 -44.75 -41.08
CA LYS A 378 -43.93 -45.10 -39.92
C LYS A 378 -42.48 -45.41 -40.37
N GLY A 379 -41.51 -44.79 -39.69
CA GLY A 379 -40.09 -44.94 -40.02
C GLY A 379 -39.57 -43.93 -41.04
N ALA A 380 -40.40 -43.02 -41.55
CA ALA A 380 -39.94 -41.94 -42.42
C ALA A 380 -38.95 -41.02 -41.66
N ALA A 381 -37.91 -40.55 -42.30
CA ALA A 381 -36.93 -39.59 -41.74
C ALA A 381 -37.42 -38.14 -41.82
N VAL A 382 -38.32 -37.83 -42.72
CA VAL A 382 -38.93 -36.52 -42.95
C VAL A 382 -40.43 -36.65 -43.25
N ALA A 383 -41.19 -35.63 -42.93
CA ALA A 383 -42.55 -35.43 -43.42
C ALA A 383 -42.60 -34.16 -44.25
N GLU A 384 -43.13 -34.29 -45.47
CA GLU A 384 -43.41 -33.16 -46.34
C GLU A 384 -44.91 -32.86 -46.28
N VAL A 385 -45.26 -31.68 -45.69
CA VAL A 385 -46.65 -31.31 -45.40
C VAL A 385 -46.90 -29.86 -45.78
N VAL A 386 -48.15 -29.54 -46.16
CA VAL A 386 -48.52 -28.15 -46.46
C VAL A 386 -48.54 -27.33 -45.16
N ASN A 387 -47.88 -26.16 -45.19
CA ASN A 387 -47.89 -25.24 -44.05
C ASN A 387 -49.12 -24.32 -44.10
N TYR A 388 -50.12 -24.62 -43.32
CA TYR A 388 -51.36 -23.80 -43.25
C TYR A 388 -51.17 -22.45 -42.56
N TYR A 389 -50.03 -22.20 -41.97
CA TYR A 389 -49.69 -20.93 -41.31
C TYR A 389 -48.98 -19.96 -42.25
N ASP A 390 -48.59 -20.41 -43.42
CA ASP A 390 -48.03 -19.59 -44.47
C ASP A 390 -49.11 -19.16 -45.47
N GLU A 391 -49.25 -17.89 -45.75
CA GLU A 391 -50.23 -17.35 -46.70
C GLU A 391 -50.05 -17.97 -48.10
N ALA A 392 -48.82 -18.29 -48.45
CA ALA A 392 -48.49 -18.95 -49.76
C ALA A 392 -48.80 -20.47 -49.75
N GLN A 393 -49.25 -21.04 -48.62
CA GLN A 393 -49.50 -22.48 -48.44
C GLN A 393 -48.35 -23.36 -48.93
N GLY A 394 -47.11 -22.90 -48.75
CA GLY A 394 -45.89 -23.61 -49.16
C GLY A 394 -45.73 -24.94 -48.43
N THR A 395 -45.03 -25.89 -49.04
CA THR A 395 -44.70 -27.17 -48.40
C THR A 395 -43.52 -26.99 -47.45
N VAL A 396 -43.61 -27.55 -46.25
CA VAL A 396 -42.53 -27.57 -45.27
C VAL A 396 -42.05 -29.02 -45.04
N ILE A 397 -40.75 -29.19 -44.96
CA ILE A 397 -40.11 -30.46 -44.64
C ILE A 397 -39.80 -30.51 -43.15
N ILE A 398 -40.45 -31.44 -42.43
CA ILE A 398 -40.31 -31.62 -40.99
C ILE A 398 -39.45 -32.84 -40.69
N PRO A 399 -38.30 -32.69 -40.01
CA PRO A 399 -37.45 -33.83 -39.62
C PRO A 399 -38.17 -34.76 -38.63
N LEU A 400 -38.10 -36.06 -38.84
CA LEU A 400 -38.68 -37.06 -37.98
C LEU A 400 -37.63 -38.03 -37.43
N SER A 401 -37.88 -38.53 -36.23
CA SER A 401 -37.11 -39.69 -35.73
C SER A 401 -37.73 -40.99 -36.32
N THR A 402 -36.92 -41.73 -37.04
CA THR A 402 -37.27 -43.02 -37.65
C THR A 402 -37.68 -44.10 -36.64
N GLN A 403 -37.23 -43.94 -35.36
CA GLN A 403 -37.53 -44.88 -34.28
C GLN A 403 -38.93 -44.63 -33.65
N LEU A 404 -39.56 -43.50 -33.93
CA LEU A 404 -40.81 -43.09 -33.35
C LEU A 404 -41.96 -43.21 -34.37
N THR A 405 -43.18 -43.42 -33.87
CA THR A 405 -44.37 -43.30 -34.71
C THR A 405 -44.64 -41.83 -35.05
N PRO A 406 -45.37 -41.54 -36.16
CA PRO A 406 -45.73 -40.15 -36.49
C PRO A 406 -46.38 -39.39 -35.35
N ALA A 407 -47.33 -40.02 -34.62
CA ALA A 407 -47.95 -39.42 -33.43
C ALA A 407 -46.97 -39.14 -32.28
N ARG A 408 -45.97 -39.99 -32.05
CA ARG A 408 -44.94 -39.76 -31.06
C ARG A 408 -43.95 -38.67 -31.50
N ASN A 409 -43.66 -38.53 -32.79
CA ASN A 409 -42.87 -37.41 -33.32
C ASN A 409 -43.61 -36.09 -33.09
N ALA A 410 -44.91 -36.00 -33.37
CA ALA A 410 -45.69 -34.81 -33.07
C ALA A 410 -45.69 -34.49 -31.57
N GLN A 411 -45.84 -35.47 -30.68
CA GLN A 411 -45.73 -35.29 -29.24
C GLN A 411 -44.36 -34.81 -28.81
N GLN A 412 -43.28 -35.22 -29.46
CA GLN A 412 -41.91 -34.78 -29.18
C GLN A 412 -41.74 -33.30 -29.53
N TYR A 413 -42.32 -32.82 -30.63
CA TYR A 413 -42.32 -31.42 -31.00
C TYR A 413 -43.08 -30.56 -29.99
N TYR A 414 -44.28 -30.99 -29.55
CA TYR A 414 -45.00 -30.32 -28.47
C TYR A 414 -44.26 -30.33 -27.12
N LYS A 415 -43.52 -31.40 -26.83
CA LYS A 415 -42.69 -31.44 -25.61
C LYS A 415 -41.56 -30.42 -25.69
N LYS A 416 -40.90 -30.30 -26.89
CA LYS A 416 -39.86 -29.26 -27.13
C LYS A 416 -40.44 -27.86 -26.97
N TYR A 417 -41.61 -27.59 -27.57
CA TYR A 417 -42.31 -26.31 -27.42
C TYR A 417 -42.60 -25.96 -25.97
N ARG A 418 -43.22 -26.86 -25.21
CA ARG A 418 -43.53 -26.62 -23.78
C ARG A 418 -42.29 -26.38 -22.95
N LYS A 419 -41.20 -27.12 -23.19
CA LYS A 419 -39.94 -26.92 -22.49
C LYS A 419 -39.31 -25.54 -22.80
N ALA A 420 -39.33 -25.14 -24.04
CA ALA A 420 -38.82 -23.84 -24.46
C ALA A 420 -39.69 -22.68 -23.92
N LYS A 421 -41.02 -22.83 -23.91
CA LYS A 421 -41.92 -21.81 -23.34
C LYS A 421 -41.74 -21.64 -21.83
N GLY A 422 -41.54 -22.75 -21.10
CA GLY A 422 -41.20 -22.69 -19.68
C GLY A 422 -39.81 -22.03 -19.42
N ALA A 423 -38.83 -22.30 -20.27
CA ALA A 423 -37.53 -21.68 -20.18
C ALA A 423 -37.58 -20.17 -20.50
N GLU A 424 -38.39 -19.75 -21.49
CA GLU A 424 -38.65 -18.34 -21.79
C GLU A 424 -39.19 -17.58 -20.60
N GLN A 425 -40.28 -18.12 -19.98
CA GLN A 425 -40.89 -17.48 -18.82
C GLN A 425 -39.90 -17.35 -17.67
N TYR A 426 -39.18 -18.43 -17.35
CA TYR A 426 -38.14 -18.41 -16.33
C TYR A 426 -37.04 -17.40 -16.62
N ALA A 427 -36.56 -17.33 -17.88
CA ALA A 427 -35.53 -16.39 -18.29
C ALA A 427 -35.99 -14.92 -18.13
N ARG A 428 -37.27 -14.61 -18.51
CA ARG A 428 -37.83 -13.26 -18.33
C ARG A 428 -37.95 -12.87 -16.86
N GLU A 429 -38.40 -13.77 -16.00
CA GLU A 429 -38.47 -13.55 -14.57
C GLU A 429 -37.06 -13.32 -13.96
N GLN A 430 -36.10 -14.15 -14.33
CA GLN A 430 -34.74 -14.04 -13.86
C GLN A 430 -34.02 -12.74 -14.35
N LEU A 431 -34.28 -12.31 -15.57
CA LEU A 431 -33.72 -11.05 -16.09
C LEU A 431 -34.16 -9.85 -15.25
N SER A 432 -35.43 -9.77 -14.86
CA SER A 432 -35.90 -8.66 -14.03
C SER A 432 -35.30 -8.64 -12.63
N VAL A 433 -34.89 -9.78 -12.10
CA VAL A 433 -34.17 -9.87 -10.82
C VAL A 433 -32.71 -9.47 -11.00
N ILE A 434 -32.06 -10.01 -12.04
CA ILE A 434 -30.67 -9.71 -12.35
C ILE A 434 -30.44 -8.22 -12.62
N ASP A 435 -31.36 -7.55 -13.34
CA ASP A 435 -31.24 -6.11 -13.64
C ASP A 435 -31.28 -5.28 -12.35
N ARG A 436 -32.15 -5.62 -11.40
CA ARG A 436 -32.19 -4.94 -10.09
C ARG A 436 -30.94 -5.20 -9.24
N GLU A 437 -30.42 -6.43 -9.29
CA GLU A 437 -29.17 -6.77 -8.60
C GLU A 437 -27.96 -6.05 -9.20
N LEU A 438 -27.90 -5.89 -10.54
CA LEU A 438 -26.87 -5.12 -11.23
C LEU A 438 -26.92 -3.65 -10.82
N GLU A 439 -28.10 -3.02 -10.88
CA GLU A 439 -28.30 -1.62 -10.48
C GLU A 439 -27.88 -1.37 -9.03
N LEU A 440 -28.21 -2.26 -8.10
CA LEU A 440 -27.78 -2.16 -6.71
C LEU A 440 -26.25 -2.20 -6.56
N LEU A 441 -25.60 -3.12 -7.25
CA LEU A 441 -24.13 -3.26 -7.17
C LEU A 441 -23.39 -2.14 -7.91
N GLU A 442 -23.93 -1.64 -9.01
CA GLU A 442 -23.38 -0.48 -9.73
C GLU A 442 -23.47 0.78 -8.86
N ASN A 443 -24.61 1.04 -8.24
CA ASN A 443 -24.79 2.15 -7.30
C ASN A 443 -23.83 2.02 -6.10
N ALA A 444 -23.70 0.81 -5.52
CA ALA A 444 -22.76 0.57 -4.43
C ALA A 444 -21.29 0.79 -4.85
N LEU A 445 -20.94 0.54 -6.10
CA LEU A 445 -19.60 0.81 -6.64
C LEU A 445 -19.34 2.30 -6.81
N GLU A 446 -20.32 3.05 -7.32
CA GLU A 446 -20.24 4.51 -7.44
C GLU A 446 -20.16 5.20 -6.07
N ASP A 447 -20.97 4.75 -5.10
CA ASP A 447 -20.92 5.28 -3.73
C ASP A 447 -19.58 4.98 -3.07
N LEU A 448 -19.00 3.81 -3.36
CA LEU A 448 -17.66 3.45 -2.86
C LEU A 448 -16.56 4.36 -3.44
N ASP A 449 -16.66 4.75 -4.69
CA ASP A 449 -15.72 5.67 -5.34
C ASP A 449 -15.86 7.12 -4.81
N LYS A 450 -17.03 7.50 -4.31
CA LYS A 450 -17.32 8.81 -3.69
C LYS A 450 -17.11 8.83 -2.17
N CYS A 451 -16.85 7.68 -1.56
CA CYS A 451 -16.74 7.49 -0.12
C CYS A 451 -15.58 8.27 0.48
N ALA A 452 -15.87 9.22 1.39
CA ALA A 452 -14.88 10.05 2.06
C ALA A 452 -14.64 9.67 3.53
N THR A 453 -15.61 9.00 4.18
CA THR A 453 -15.55 8.69 5.61
C THR A 453 -15.69 7.21 5.91
N THR A 454 -15.26 6.80 7.12
CA THR A 454 -15.45 5.44 7.62
C THR A 454 -16.92 5.08 7.84
N THR A 455 -17.76 6.10 8.07
CA THR A 455 -19.20 5.95 8.23
C THR A 455 -19.86 5.57 6.91
N ASP A 456 -19.53 6.29 5.83
CA ASP A 456 -20.01 6.00 4.47
C ASP A 456 -19.66 4.56 4.06
N LEU A 457 -18.43 4.14 4.38
CA LEU A 457 -17.98 2.77 4.09
C LEU A 457 -18.77 1.72 4.88
N ALA A 458 -19.15 2.03 6.13
CA ALA A 458 -19.95 1.13 6.95
C ALA A 458 -21.38 1.00 6.41
N GLU A 459 -21.98 2.09 5.92
CA GLU A 459 -23.30 2.09 5.30
C GLU A 459 -23.33 1.24 4.02
N ILE A 460 -22.36 1.43 3.12
CA ILE A 460 -22.23 0.61 1.90
C ILE A 460 -22.07 -0.88 2.26
N ARG A 461 -21.25 -1.17 3.27
CA ARG A 461 -21.06 -2.54 3.75
C ARG A 461 -22.37 -3.13 4.28
N GLN A 462 -23.15 -2.36 5.01
CA GLN A 462 -24.43 -2.81 5.56
C GLN A 462 -25.41 -3.14 4.44
N VAL A 463 -25.54 -2.29 3.42
CA VAL A 463 -26.37 -2.55 2.24
C VAL A 463 -25.98 -3.86 1.55
N LEU A 464 -24.68 -4.10 1.37
CA LEU A 464 -24.19 -5.33 0.76
C LEU A 464 -24.44 -6.57 1.65
N MET A 465 -24.39 -6.43 2.98
CA MET A 465 -24.74 -7.52 3.94
C MET A 465 -26.23 -7.85 3.91
N GLU A 466 -27.10 -6.84 3.95
CA GLU A 466 -28.55 -7.01 3.93
C GLU A 466 -29.03 -7.71 2.65
N ASN A 467 -28.34 -7.47 1.53
CA ASN A 467 -28.61 -8.12 0.25
C ASN A 467 -27.80 -9.42 0.03
N GLY A 468 -27.05 -9.89 1.02
CA GLY A 468 -26.38 -11.20 1.03
C GLY A 468 -25.12 -11.32 0.18
N TYR A 469 -24.52 -10.20 -0.25
CA TYR A 469 -23.28 -10.19 -1.04
C TYR A 469 -22.02 -10.36 -0.21
N ILE A 470 -22.07 -10.00 1.06
CA ILE A 470 -20.97 -10.16 2.03
C ILE A 470 -21.53 -10.69 3.36
N ARG A 471 -20.64 -11.24 4.20
CA ARG A 471 -20.95 -11.74 5.55
C ARG A 471 -20.42 -10.81 6.63
#